data_e9d824f10e851c4cdd17c181a543e246
#
_entry.id   e9d824f10e851c4cdd17c181a543e246
#
_cell.length_a   1.000
_cell.length_b   1.000
_cell.length_c   1.000
_cell.angle_alpha   90.00
_cell.angle_beta   90.00
_cell.angle_gamma   90.00
#
_symmetry.space_group_name_H-M   'P 1'
#
loop_
_entity.id
_entity.type
_entity.pdbx_description
1 polymer ?
#
loop_
_entity_poly.entity_id
_entity_poly.type
_entity_poly.pdbx_seq_one_letter_code
_entity_poly.pdbx_strand_id
1 'polypeptide(L)'
;MHTILSSATKTVTIGPDQPFCIIGERINPTGRKVFQEQLRAGDLSAIERDVLAQVEAGATMLDVNMGAPLIDEPVVLAQAVRLVQSLTDLPLCIDSSVVEALEAGLATYEGKALVNSIT
;
A
#
# COMPACT_ATOMS: atom_id res chain seq x y z
N MET A 1 -23.49 5.43 -7.13
CA MET A 1 -22.10 5.81 -7.52
C MET A 1 -21.12 4.72 -7.10
N HIS A 2 -20.20 4.39 -7.95
CA HIS A 2 -19.20 3.36 -7.69
C HIS A 2 -17.80 3.92 -7.85
N THR A 3 -16.88 3.46 -7.00
CA THR A 3 -15.45 3.69 -7.16
C THR A 3 -14.82 2.37 -7.62
N ILE A 4 -14.15 2.41 -8.75
CA ILE A 4 -13.50 1.23 -9.35
C ILE A 4 -12.00 1.38 -9.21
N LEU A 5 -11.37 0.42 -8.56
CA LEU A 5 -9.93 0.38 -8.35
C LEU A 5 -9.36 -0.89 -8.96
N SER A 6 -8.14 -0.83 -9.41
CA SER A 6 -7.54 -1.98 -10.08
C SER A 6 -6.05 -2.12 -9.81
N SER A 7 -5.57 -3.34 -9.88
CA SER A 7 -4.17 -3.68 -10.06
C SER A 7 -3.93 -4.01 -11.54
N ALA A 8 -2.81 -4.61 -11.87
CA ALA A 8 -2.52 -5.07 -13.23
C ALA A 8 -3.54 -6.12 -13.71
N THR A 9 -4.12 -6.92 -12.81
CA THR A 9 -4.95 -8.08 -13.17
C THR A 9 -6.28 -8.16 -12.43
N LYS A 10 -6.52 -7.33 -11.40
CA LYS A 10 -7.70 -7.42 -10.53
C LYS A 10 -8.41 -6.10 -10.41
N THR A 11 -9.74 -6.14 -10.28
CA THR A 11 -10.59 -4.96 -10.11
C THR A 11 -11.42 -5.09 -8.84
N VAL A 12 -11.51 -4.01 -8.08
CA VAL A 12 -12.38 -3.90 -6.89
C VAL A 12 -13.32 -2.72 -7.11
N THR A 13 -14.62 -2.96 -6.91
CA THR A 13 -15.65 -1.92 -7.02
C THR A 13 -16.17 -1.60 -5.64
N ILE A 14 -16.13 -0.31 -5.27
CA ILE A 14 -16.65 0.19 -4.00
C ILE A 14 -17.95 0.94 -4.27
N GLY A 15 -19.03 0.57 -3.60
CA GLY A 15 -20.31 1.22 -3.75
C GLY A 15 -21.35 0.62 -2.81
N PRO A 16 -22.51 1.28 -2.62
CA PRO A 16 -23.51 0.85 -1.65
C PRO A 16 -24.17 -0.49 -1.99
N ASP A 17 -24.14 -0.90 -3.26
CA ASP A 17 -24.71 -2.15 -3.75
C ASP A 17 -23.65 -3.23 -4.01
N GLN A 18 -22.40 -2.99 -3.58
CA GLN A 18 -21.28 -3.91 -3.79
C GLN A 18 -20.91 -4.60 -2.47
N PRO A 19 -20.22 -5.76 -2.53
CA PRO A 19 -19.67 -6.37 -1.31
C PRO A 19 -18.75 -5.41 -0.57
N PHE A 20 -18.63 -5.61 0.73
CA PHE A 20 -17.71 -4.80 1.53
C PHE A 20 -16.29 -4.89 0.98
N CYS A 21 -15.66 -3.72 0.82
CA CYS A 21 -14.24 -3.64 0.53
C CYS A 21 -13.48 -3.61 1.86
N ILE A 22 -12.66 -4.63 2.09
CA ILE A 22 -11.83 -4.72 3.30
C ILE A 22 -10.43 -4.24 2.93
N ILE A 23 -10.02 -3.10 3.49
CA ILE A 23 -8.70 -2.53 3.26
C ILE A 23 -7.79 -2.93 4.41
N GLY A 24 -6.77 -3.72 4.11
CA GLY A 24 -5.74 -4.08 5.09
C GLY A 24 -4.75 -2.94 5.27
N GLU A 25 -4.52 -2.50 6.51
CA GLU A 25 -3.71 -1.31 6.82
C GLU A 25 -2.45 -1.65 7.61
N ARG A 26 -1.99 -2.90 7.60
CA ARG A 26 -0.84 -3.35 8.39
C ARG A 26 0.49 -2.83 7.84
N ILE A 27 0.58 -2.56 6.55
CA ILE A 27 1.82 -2.11 5.89
C ILE A 27 2.02 -0.62 6.17
N ASN A 28 2.33 -0.34 7.43
CA ASN A 28 2.45 1.02 7.94
C ASN A 28 3.45 1.00 9.13
N PRO A 29 4.57 1.74 9.04
CA PRO A 29 5.59 1.73 10.09
C PRO A 29 5.24 2.57 11.31
N THR A 30 4.14 3.31 11.30
CA THR A 30 3.75 4.17 12.43
C THR A 30 3.65 3.35 13.72
N GLY A 31 4.38 3.76 14.76
CA GLY A 31 4.39 3.08 16.05
C GLY A 31 5.07 1.72 16.08
N ARG A 32 5.76 1.33 15.00
CA ARG A 32 6.42 0.03 14.88
C ARG A 32 7.93 0.23 14.75
N LYS A 33 8.60 0.35 15.88
CA LYS A 33 10.04 0.71 15.92
C LYS A 33 10.94 -0.27 15.17
N VAL A 34 10.71 -1.57 15.29
CA VAL A 34 11.52 -2.57 14.59
C VAL A 34 11.33 -2.45 13.08
N PHE A 35 10.11 -2.28 12.64
CA PHE A 35 9.81 -2.07 11.22
C PHE A 35 10.50 -0.81 10.68
N GLN A 36 10.44 0.29 11.44
CA GLN A 36 11.11 1.54 11.05
C GLN A 36 12.62 1.34 10.91
N GLU A 37 13.25 0.64 11.86
CA GLU A 37 14.67 0.34 11.80
C GLU A 37 15.03 -0.53 10.60
N GLN A 38 14.22 -1.52 10.30
CA GLN A 38 14.39 -2.39 9.14
C GLN A 38 14.31 -1.57 7.84
N LEU A 39 13.33 -0.68 7.72
CA LEU A 39 13.20 0.18 6.55
C LEU A 39 14.41 1.08 6.36
N ARG A 40 14.94 1.65 7.43
CA ARG A 40 16.16 2.46 7.37
C ARG A 40 17.39 1.67 6.94
N ALA A 41 17.41 0.39 7.27
CA ALA A 41 18.47 -0.52 6.85
C ALA A 41 18.26 -1.13 5.44
N GLY A 42 17.15 -0.79 4.77
CA GLY A 42 16.82 -1.35 3.47
C GLY A 42 16.20 -2.74 3.52
N ASP A 43 15.75 -3.19 4.68
CA ASP A 43 15.13 -4.50 4.87
C ASP A 43 13.60 -4.37 4.75
N LEU A 44 13.03 -4.95 3.71
CA LEU A 44 11.59 -4.93 3.43
C LEU A 44 10.88 -6.23 3.81
N SER A 45 11.53 -7.13 4.54
CA SER A 45 10.98 -8.46 4.86
C SER A 45 9.67 -8.40 5.68
N ALA A 46 9.48 -7.37 6.50
CA ALA A 46 8.24 -7.20 7.25
C ALA A 46 7.05 -6.97 6.31
N ILE A 47 7.26 -6.31 5.18
CA ILE A 47 6.21 -6.08 4.18
C ILE A 47 5.71 -7.41 3.63
N GLU A 48 6.60 -8.34 3.32
CA GLU A 48 6.20 -9.66 2.81
C GLU A 48 5.30 -10.39 3.80
N ARG A 49 5.67 -10.39 5.08
CA ARG A 49 4.87 -11.03 6.13
C ARG A 49 3.50 -10.36 6.27
N ASP A 50 3.46 -9.03 6.25
CA ASP A 50 2.22 -8.28 6.42
C ASP A 50 1.28 -8.50 5.22
N VAL A 51 1.81 -8.54 4.00
CA VAL A 51 1.00 -8.82 2.79
C VAL A 51 0.36 -10.20 2.90
N LEU A 52 1.17 -11.22 3.19
CA LEU A 52 0.67 -12.60 3.27
C LEU A 52 -0.39 -12.75 4.36
N ALA A 53 -0.16 -12.16 5.53
CA ALA A 53 -1.12 -12.22 6.63
C ALA A 53 -2.44 -11.54 6.29
N GLN A 54 -2.40 -10.37 5.63
CA GLN A 54 -3.61 -9.64 5.27
C GLN A 54 -4.40 -10.33 4.15
N VAL A 55 -3.72 -10.87 3.15
CA VAL A 55 -4.36 -11.65 2.09
C VAL A 55 -5.07 -12.87 2.68
N GLU A 56 -4.40 -13.59 3.57
CA GLU A 56 -4.98 -14.76 4.26
C GLU A 56 -6.18 -14.38 5.13
N ALA A 57 -6.14 -13.21 5.75
CA ALA A 57 -7.23 -12.70 6.59
C ALA A 57 -8.43 -12.18 5.77
N GLY A 58 -8.35 -12.13 4.45
CA GLY A 58 -9.47 -11.77 3.58
C GLY A 58 -9.51 -10.32 3.13
N ALA A 59 -8.40 -9.57 3.22
CA ALA A 59 -8.34 -8.22 2.68
C ALA A 59 -8.59 -8.24 1.16
N THR A 60 -9.33 -7.25 0.67
CA THR A 60 -9.61 -7.09 -0.77
C THR A 60 -8.78 -5.97 -1.38
N MET A 61 -8.22 -5.11 -0.56
CA MET A 61 -7.25 -4.08 -0.93
C MET A 61 -6.22 -3.96 0.19
N LEU A 62 -5.06 -3.41 -0.12
CA LEU A 62 -4.01 -3.13 0.86
C LEU A 62 -3.64 -1.66 0.84
N ASP A 63 -3.55 -1.05 2.02
CA ASP A 63 -3.01 0.28 2.21
C ASP A 63 -1.50 0.18 2.41
N VAL A 64 -0.74 0.97 1.67
CA VAL A 64 0.72 0.98 1.73
C VAL A 64 1.20 2.37 2.14
N ASN A 65 1.78 2.47 3.31
CA ASN A 65 2.32 3.69 3.89
C ASN A 65 3.75 3.44 4.37
N MET A 66 4.67 4.31 3.99
CA MET A 66 6.08 4.22 4.38
C MET A 66 6.56 5.48 5.11
N GLY A 67 5.65 6.22 5.72
CA GLY A 67 5.98 7.43 6.47
C GLY A 67 6.60 7.12 7.83
N ALA A 68 7.91 7.34 7.95
CA ALA A 68 8.63 7.18 9.20
C ALA A 68 9.81 8.17 9.24
N PRO A 69 10.29 8.54 10.45
CA PRO A 69 11.45 9.44 10.55
C PRO A 69 12.70 8.85 9.89
N LEU A 70 13.50 9.71 9.29
CA LEU A 70 14.80 9.37 8.68
C LEU A 70 14.71 8.36 7.53
N ILE A 71 13.59 8.35 6.82
CA ILE A 71 13.35 7.53 5.63
C ILE A 71 13.16 8.47 4.44
N ASP A 72 13.78 8.13 3.30
CA ASP A 72 13.48 8.77 2.02
C ASP A 72 12.16 8.19 1.51
N GLU A 73 11.06 8.81 1.91
CA GLU A 73 9.72 8.26 1.70
C GLU A 73 9.39 8.03 0.22
N PRO A 74 9.67 8.94 -0.72
CA PRO A 74 9.39 8.68 -2.13
C PRO A 74 10.08 7.41 -2.66
N VAL A 75 11.34 7.21 -2.33
CA VAL A 75 12.11 6.03 -2.77
C VAL A 75 11.57 4.77 -2.12
N VAL A 76 11.36 4.79 -0.81
CA VAL A 76 10.92 3.62 -0.05
C VAL A 76 9.49 3.24 -0.41
N LEU A 77 8.60 4.22 -0.60
CA LEU A 77 7.22 3.94 -1.01
C LEU A 77 7.18 3.29 -2.39
N ALA A 78 7.97 3.78 -3.35
CA ALA A 78 8.05 3.15 -4.67
C ALA A 78 8.55 1.70 -4.59
N GLN A 79 9.57 1.45 -3.77
CA GLN A 79 10.08 0.09 -3.53
C GLN A 79 9.01 -0.80 -2.89
N ALA A 80 8.29 -0.29 -1.90
CA ALA A 80 7.22 -1.02 -1.22
C ALA A 80 6.09 -1.38 -2.19
N VAL A 81 5.64 -0.43 -3.00
CA VAL A 81 4.59 -0.66 -4.00
C VAL A 81 5.02 -1.76 -4.97
N ARG A 82 6.24 -1.69 -5.48
CA ARG A 82 6.75 -2.71 -6.40
C ARG A 82 6.80 -4.08 -5.74
N LEU A 83 7.28 -4.15 -4.50
CA LEU A 83 7.34 -5.41 -3.76
C LEU A 83 5.95 -5.98 -3.53
N VAL A 84 5.01 -5.18 -3.05
CA VAL A 84 3.64 -5.63 -2.77
C VAL A 84 2.99 -6.16 -4.05
N GLN A 85 3.14 -5.46 -5.17
CA GLN A 85 2.57 -5.92 -6.45
C GLN A 85 3.23 -7.19 -6.98
N SER A 86 4.45 -7.50 -6.55
CA SER A 86 5.09 -8.77 -6.87
C SER A 86 4.57 -9.94 -6.03
N LEU A 87 3.92 -9.66 -4.88
CA LEU A 87 3.45 -10.66 -3.92
C LEU A 87 1.95 -10.94 -4.03
N THR A 88 1.17 -9.97 -4.50
CA THR A 88 -0.28 -10.09 -4.60
C THR A 88 -0.80 -9.27 -5.77
N ASP A 89 -1.98 -9.67 -6.28
CA ASP A 89 -2.69 -8.93 -7.32
C ASP A 89 -3.80 -8.04 -6.76
N LEU A 90 -3.87 -7.86 -5.44
CA LEU A 90 -4.86 -6.97 -4.83
C LEU A 90 -4.58 -5.51 -5.21
N PRO A 91 -5.62 -4.72 -5.48
CA PRO A 91 -5.46 -3.28 -5.65
C PRO A 91 -4.92 -2.61 -4.39
N LEU A 92 -4.21 -1.50 -4.55
CA LEU A 92 -3.57 -0.79 -3.46
C LEU A 92 -4.19 0.58 -3.23
N CYS A 93 -4.18 0.99 -1.97
CA CYS A 93 -4.27 2.39 -1.56
C CYS A 93 -2.84 2.89 -1.32
N ILE A 94 -2.44 3.91 -2.06
CA ILE A 94 -1.14 4.56 -1.88
C ILE A 94 -1.33 5.67 -0.86
N ASP A 95 -0.72 5.52 0.31
CA ASP A 95 -1.00 6.35 1.48
C ASP A 95 0.26 7.12 1.90
N SER A 96 0.19 8.43 1.82
CA SER A 96 1.26 9.34 2.27
C SER A 96 0.71 10.74 2.44
N SER A 97 1.32 11.52 3.34
CA SER A 97 1.09 12.95 3.47
C SER A 97 2.10 13.77 2.65
N VAL A 98 3.03 13.12 1.96
CA VAL A 98 4.10 13.75 1.16
C VAL A 98 3.78 13.59 -0.33
N VAL A 99 3.60 14.70 -1.04
CA VAL A 99 3.20 14.69 -2.46
C VAL A 99 4.20 13.93 -3.32
N GLU A 100 5.49 14.16 -3.11
CA GLU A 100 6.56 13.50 -3.87
C GLU A 100 6.52 11.98 -3.67
N ALA A 101 6.14 11.51 -2.47
CA ALA A 101 5.98 10.09 -2.21
C ALA A 101 4.77 9.51 -2.96
N LEU A 102 3.64 10.23 -2.96
CA LEU A 102 2.47 9.84 -3.73
C LEU A 102 2.79 9.73 -5.22
N GLU A 103 3.51 10.72 -5.77
CA GLU A 103 3.93 10.71 -7.16
C GLU A 103 4.82 9.50 -7.48
N ALA A 104 5.80 9.21 -6.64
CA ALA A 104 6.70 8.08 -6.83
C ALA A 104 5.96 6.74 -6.74
N GLY A 105 5.06 6.60 -5.77
CA GLY A 105 4.25 5.40 -5.62
C GLY A 105 3.34 5.17 -6.82
N LEU A 106 2.64 6.21 -7.25
CA LEU A 106 1.73 6.13 -8.41
C LEU A 106 2.48 5.85 -9.71
N ALA A 107 3.67 6.42 -9.89
CA ALA A 107 4.49 6.17 -11.07
C ALA A 107 4.94 4.69 -11.17
N THR A 108 5.04 4.02 -10.04
CA THR A 108 5.45 2.61 -9.96
C THR A 108 4.26 1.65 -10.05
N TYR A 109 3.08 2.09 -9.60
CA TYR A 109 1.89 1.25 -9.50
C TYR A 109 1.30 0.92 -10.88
N GLU A 110 0.95 -0.34 -11.09
CA GLU A 110 0.21 -0.78 -12.27
C GLU A 110 -1.27 -0.94 -11.92
N GLY A 111 -2.11 -0.11 -12.54
CA GLY A 111 -3.56 -0.11 -12.32
C GLY A 111 -4.08 1.25 -11.86
N LYS A 112 -5.30 1.26 -11.33
CA LYS A 112 -5.95 2.45 -10.79
C LYS A 112 -5.99 2.35 -9.27
N ALA A 113 -5.11 3.08 -8.60
CA ALA A 113 -4.98 3.07 -7.15
C ALA A 113 -5.96 4.04 -6.48
N LEU A 114 -6.30 3.73 -5.23
CA LEU A 114 -6.86 4.71 -4.30
C LEU A 114 -5.70 5.51 -3.70
N VAL A 115 -5.86 6.81 -3.54
CA VAL A 115 -4.83 7.68 -2.96
C VAL A 115 -5.34 8.29 -1.66
N ASN A 116 -4.53 8.24 -0.61
CA ASN A 116 -4.78 8.82 0.71
C ASN A 116 -3.48 9.46 1.24
N SER A 117 -3.40 10.67 1.60
CA SER A 117 -4.51 11.59 1.49
C SER A 117 -4.05 12.87 0.79
N ILE A 118 -5.00 13.53 0.16
CA ILE A 118 -4.78 14.83 -0.47
C ILE A 118 -5.36 15.87 0.48
N THR A 119 -4.51 16.75 0.97
CA THR A 119 -4.91 17.86 1.86
C THR A 119 -4.63 19.19 1.22
#